data_37c97375061026ab0788d81ad131ad89
#
_entry.id   37c97375061026ab0788d81ad131ad89
#
_cell.length_a   1.000
_cell.length_b   1.000
_cell.length_c   1.000
_cell.angle_alpha   90.00
_cell.angle_beta   90.00
_cell.angle_gamma   90.00
#
_symmetry.space_group_name_H-M   'P 1'
#
loop_
_entity.id
_entity.type
_entity.pdbx_description
1 polymer ?
#
loop_
_entity_poly.entity_id
_entity_poly.type
_entity_poly.pdbx_seq_one_letter_code
_entity_poly.pdbx_strand_id
1 'polypeptide(L)'
;MDGWANGYSCPMIRRMPLPEARGGEVRSAFTRGRKERPLRLVVDHSRIAPGQASELLAGFVGHPSVELWSTHDDAWPHLQIDWASSRDDRLRVHWTSGTRRSLTGVWPVSQYRQAAHQAVTLGPVKDEEMAYREFVLAAACADSRVDALVTDSALLLGRPPGVRGNPVPPVVALASLGLFLRLRGDFHVSRDLRLDRGMFYGLAAWELVPQAWRYVNACRSAGQAIGRDAFWMLGRAVVERMERALRARDRLHEQFQVPQSHDTADEALFYLDMLLVQLSGAFDAIARVAHLGFGLNGRYRQASWRHLGWRAQLARTAPTLAALMADENEERDALELVALLRNSVHGEPFTPIARRVAGQTINLIQLPAEDTPPFLAAVGRRGGEAAWGIHPVATTSGGIRIEADTYVEELLPAVARSLNALMRTTEVERFPRVPPGWVTPLWPSTDAEEPEIRAAVRLLAALPQPAQTTP
;
A
#
# COMPACT_ATOMS: atom_id res chain seq x y z
N MET A 1 4.65 33.24 -0.82
CA MET A 1 5.12 32.45 -1.98
C MET A 1 5.40 31.05 -1.42
N ASP A 2 4.35 30.27 -1.32
CA ASP A 2 4.39 29.02 -0.56
C ASP A 2 4.45 27.87 -1.55
N GLY A 3 5.69 27.27 -1.60
CA GLY A 3 5.94 26.09 -2.41
C GLY A 3 5.19 24.90 -1.82
N TRP A 4 4.19 24.44 -2.50
CA TRP A 4 3.59 23.14 -2.26
C TRP A 4 4.64 22.06 -2.52
N ALA A 5 5.16 21.51 -1.44
CA ALA A 5 5.93 20.28 -1.51
C ALA A 5 5.01 19.19 -2.07
N ASN A 6 5.25 18.79 -3.31
CA ASN A 6 4.66 17.62 -3.92
C ASN A 6 5.17 16.37 -3.19
N GLY A 7 4.59 16.08 -2.02
CA GLY A 7 4.74 14.81 -1.35
C GLY A 7 4.01 13.75 -2.18
N TYR A 8 4.77 12.88 -2.80
CA TYR A 8 4.25 11.68 -3.46
C TYR A 8 3.62 10.79 -2.38
N SER A 9 2.33 10.95 -2.16
CA SER A 9 1.58 10.02 -1.32
C SER A 9 1.53 8.66 -2.03
N CYS A 10 2.09 7.64 -1.39
CA CYS A 10 1.82 6.26 -1.75
C CYS A 10 0.28 6.09 -1.82
N PRO A 11 -0.29 5.43 -2.85
CA PRO A 11 -1.69 5.09 -2.84
C PRO A 11 -1.95 4.13 -1.68
N MET A 12 -2.27 4.70 -0.51
CA MET A 12 -2.53 3.90 0.69
C MET A 12 -3.70 2.96 0.43
N ILE A 13 -3.55 1.70 0.82
CA ILE A 13 -4.67 0.78 0.96
C ILE A 13 -5.51 1.30 2.14
N ARG A 14 -6.39 2.25 1.86
CA ARG A 14 -7.24 2.81 2.91
C ARG A 14 -8.19 1.73 3.43
N ARG A 15 -8.39 1.73 4.75
CA ARG A 15 -9.49 0.98 5.34
C ARG A 15 -10.77 1.43 4.65
N MET A 16 -11.44 0.50 3.97
CA MET A 16 -12.80 0.77 3.49
C MET A 16 -13.71 0.77 4.73
N PRO A 17 -14.34 1.90 5.08
CA PRO A 17 -15.29 1.90 6.18
C PRO A 17 -16.34 0.83 5.91
N LEU A 18 -16.66 0.05 6.94
CA LEU A 18 -17.73 -0.92 6.84
C LEU A 18 -19.02 -0.17 6.51
N PRO A 19 -19.83 -0.64 5.54
CA PRO A 19 -21.10 0.00 5.22
C PRO A 19 -21.93 0.12 6.51
N GLU A 20 -22.42 1.32 6.82
CA GLU A 20 -23.27 1.54 7.99
C GLU A 20 -24.48 0.61 7.93
N ALA A 21 -24.61 -0.28 8.92
CA ALA A 21 -25.71 -1.21 8.97
C ALA A 21 -26.95 -0.56 9.61
N ARG A 22 -28.02 -0.44 8.85
CA ARG A 22 -29.36 -0.31 9.45
C ARG A 22 -29.84 -1.71 9.85
N GLY A 23 -29.68 -2.07 11.14
CA GLY A 23 -30.36 -3.23 11.74
C GLY A 23 -29.93 -4.62 11.26
N GLY A 24 -28.72 -4.82 10.76
CA GLY A 24 -28.19 -6.12 10.34
C GLY A 24 -26.68 -6.24 10.55
N GLU A 25 -26.17 -7.47 10.56
CA GLU A 25 -24.76 -7.76 10.69
C GLU A 25 -23.96 -7.07 9.57
N VAL A 26 -23.04 -6.18 9.95
CA VAL A 26 -22.16 -5.48 8.99
C VAL A 26 -21.20 -6.50 8.38
N ARG A 27 -21.28 -6.68 7.05
CA ARG A 27 -20.44 -7.63 6.33
C ARG A 27 -19.50 -6.88 5.40
N SER A 28 -18.22 -6.91 5.72
CA SER A 28 -17.18 -6.50 4.79
C SER A 28 -17.17 -7.41 3.55
N ALA A 29 -16.86 -6.86 2.37
CA ALA A 29 -16.55 -7.66 1.18
C ALA A 29 -15.39 -8.63 1.44
N PHE A 30 -14.48 -8.29 2.35
CA PHE A 30 -13.32 -9.10 2.72
C PHE A 30 -13.64 -10.26 3.66
N THR A 31 -14.85 -10.34 4.23
CA THR A 31 -15.27 -11.47 5.06
C THR A 31 -15.37 -12.73 4.20
N ARG A 32 -14.66 -13.80 4.61
CA ARG A 32 -14.61 -15.09 3.92
C ARG A 32 -15.66 -16.08 4.41
N GLY A 33 -15.85 -17.14 3.64
CA GLY A 33 -16.72 -18.27 3.97
C GLY A 33 -18.11 -18.18 3.36
N ARG A 34 -19.12 -18.85 3.95
CA ARG A 34 -20.49 -18.98 3.38
C ARG A 34 -21.19 -17.65 3.09
N LYS A 35 -20.62 -16.54 3.51
CA LYS A 35 -21.17 -15.18 3.34
C LYS A 35 -20.35 -14.32 2.38
N GLU A 36 -19.48 -14.94 1.60
CA GLU A 36 -18.71 -14.21 0.58
C GLU A 36 -19.62 -13.52 -0.42
N ARG A 37 -19.28 -12.32 -0.76
CA ARG A 37 -19.97 -11.52 -1.77
C ARG A 37 -18.95 -10.80 -2.65
N PRO A 38 -19.33 -10.38 -3.86
CA PRO A 38 -18.46 -9.57 -4.70
C PRO A 38 -18.16 -8.22 -4.06
N LEU A 39 -17.02 -7.64 -4.42
CA LEU A 39 -16.69 -6.25 -4.15
C LEU A 39 -17.56 -5.36 -5.04
N ARG A 40 -18.23 -4.36 -4.44
CA ARG A 40 -19.17 -3.46 -5.10
C ARG A 40 -18.58 -2.05 -5.20
N LEU A 41 -18.38 -1.59 -6.41
CA LEU A 41 -17.85 -0.26 -6.69
C LEU A 41 -18.80 0.49 -7.62
N VAL A 42 -19.04 1.76 -7.33
CA VAL A 42 -19.72 2.69 -8.25
C VAL A 42 -18.70 3.68 -8.77
N VAL A 43 -18.63 3.83 -10.08
CA VAL A 43 -17.70 4.74 -10.76
C VAL A 43 -18.45 5.97 -11.22
N ASP A 44 -18.08 7.13 -10.66
CA ASP A 44 -18.64 8.44 -11.02
C ASP A 44 -17.91 9.02 -12.24
N HIS A 45 -18.31 8.59 -13.41
CA HIS A 45 -17.71 9.05 -14.67
C HIS A 45 -17.81 10.55 -14.92
N SER A 46 -18.71 11.25 -14.23
CA SER A 46 -18.82 12.71 -14.36
C SER A 46 -17.68 13.46 -13.67
N ARG A 47 -16.94 12.75 -12.76
CA ARG A 47 -15.90 13.33 -11.92
C ARG A 47 -14.53 12.66 -12.04
N ILE A 48 -14.43 11.59 -12.79
CA ILE A 48 -13.16 10.91 -13.00
C ILE A 48 -12.53 11.39 -14.29
N ALA A 49 -11.29 11.85 -14.21
CA ALA A 49 -10.51 12.17 -15.39
C ALA A 49 -10.15 10.88 -16.16
N PRO A 50 -10.25 10.89 -17.50
CA PRO A 50 -9.71 9.80 -18.31
C PRO A 50 -8.24 9.56 -17.99
N GLY A 51 -7.85 8.27 -17.86
CA GLY A 51 -6.48 7.89 -17.59
C GLY A 51 -6.34 6.42 -17.22
N GLN A 52 -5.11 5.99 -17.00
CA GLN A 52 -4.76 4.59 -16.78
C GLN A 52 -5.59 3.92 -15.67
N ALA A 53 -5.86 4.62 -14.57
CA ALA A 53 -6.63 4.04 -13.47
C ALA A 53 -8.09 3.80 -13.83
N SER A 54 -8.73 4.72 -14.56
CA SER A 54 -10.12 4.55 -15.02
C SER A 54 -10.23 3.46 -16.10
N GLU A 55 -9.27 3.39 -17.01
CA GLU A 55 -9.19 2.34 -18.05
C GLU A 55 -9.00 0.96 -17.43
N LEU A 56 -8.11 0.86 -16.43
CA LEU A 56 -7.88 -0.41 -15.74
C LEU A 56 -9.12 -0.87 -14.94
N LEU A 57 -9.85 0.05 -14.29
CA LEU A 57 -11.13 -0.27 -13.65
C LEU A 57 -12.14 -0.80 -14.66
N ALA A 58 -12.24 -0.17 -15.85
CA ALA A 58 -13.08 -0.62 -16.95
C ALA A 58 -12.78 -2.06 -17.37
N GLY A 59 -11.49 -2.44 -17.33
CA GLY A 59 -11.04 -3.80 -17.63
C GLY A 59 -11.59 -4.89 -16.70
N PHE A 60 -12.22 -4.53 -15.58
CA PHE A 60 -12.85 -5.48 -14.66
C PHE A 60 -14.38 -5.59 -14.79
N VAL A 61 -15.00 -4.90 -15.74
CA VAL A 61 -16.43 -5.02 -15.99
C VAL A 61 -16.79 -6.45 -16.38
N GLY A 62 -17.73 -7.05 -15.65
CA GLY A 62 -18.13 -8.44 -15.85
C GLY A 62 -17.23 -9.49 -15.17
N HIS A 63 -16.25 -9.07 -14.37
CA HIS A 63 -15.47 -10.00 -13.54
C HIS A 63 -16.38 -10.65 -12.47
N PRO A 64 -16.33 -11.98 -12.25
CA PRO A 64 -17.29 -12.69 -11.38
C PRO A 64 -17.22 -12.28 -9.91
N SER A 65 -16.06 -11.83 -9.44
CA SER A 65 -15.85 -11.42 -8.04
C SER A 65 -16.06 -9.92 -7.81
N VAL A 66 -16.41 -9.13 -8.84
CA VAL A 66 -16.51 -7.67 -8.76
C VAL A 66 -17.78 -7.17 -9.41
N GLU A 67 -18.57 -6.38 -8.70
CA GLU A 67 -19.72 -5.67 -9.24
C GLU A 67 -19.31 -4.21 -9.46
N LEU A 68 -19.07 -3.85 -10.72
CA LEU A 68 -18.80 -2.48 -11.14
C LEU A 68 -20.07 -1.85 -11.71
N TRP A 69 -20.40 -0.66 -11.21
CA TRP A 69 -21.54 0.15 -11.60
C TRP A 69 -21.08 1.51 -12.08
N SER A 70 -21.75 2.05 -13.08
CA SER A 70 -21.48 3.39 -13.62
C SER A 70 -22.61 4.36 -13.27
N THR A 71 -22.28 5.64 -13.18
CA THR A 71 -23.28 6.74 -13.16
C THR A 71 -23.69 7.16 -14.57
N HIS A 72 -23.05 6.65 -15.61
CA HIS A 72 -23.36 6.87 -17.03
C HIS A 72 -24.05 5.63 -17.65
N ASP A 73 -24.84 5.89 -18.68
CA ASP A 73 -25.78 4.93 -19.23
C ASP A 73 -25.21 4.04 -20.34
N ASP A 74 -23.93 3.67 -20.36
CA ASP A 74 -23.52 3.02 -21.59
C ASP A 74 -23.21 1.53 -21.45
N ALA A 75 -22.18 0.98 -21.55
CA ALA A 75 -21.91 -0.44 -21.68
C ALA A 75 -21.84 -1.19 -20.33
N TRP A 76 -22.01 -0.50 -19.22
CA TRP A 76 -21.86 -1.06 -17.88
C TRP A 76 -23.20 -1.23 -17.17
N PRO A 77 -23.27 -2.06 -16.12
CA PRO A 77 -24.30 -1.93 -15.11
C PRO A 77 -24.33 -0.50 -14.60
N HIS A 78 -25.51 0.13 -14.56
CA HIS A 78 -25.59 1.58 -14.24
C HIS A 78 -26.54 1.89 -13.10
N LEU A 79 -26.25 2.99 -12.44
CA LEU A 79 -27.05 3.60 -11.41
C LEU A 79 -27.64 4.89 -11.95
N GLN A 80 -28.96 5.02 -11.90
CA GLN A 80 -29.69 6.21 -12.31
C GLN A 80 -30.48 6.78 -11.14
N ILE A 81 -30.29 8.06 -10.84
CA ILE A 81 -31.06 8.78 -9.83
C ILE A 81 -32.20 9.51 -10.55
N ASP A 82 -33.42 9.23 -10.14
CA ASP A 82 -34.61 9.92 -10.65
C ASP A 82 -34.81 11.25 -9.90
N TRP A 83 -34.19 12.30 -10.42
CA TRP A 83 -34.22 13.63 -9.84
C TRP A 83 -35.61 14.27 -9.85
N ALA A 84 -36.52 13.80 -10.72
CA ALA A 84 -37.89 14.28 -10.81
C ALA A 84 -38.82 13.69 -9.75
N SER A 85 -38.43 12.59 -9.13
CA SER A 85 -39.26 11.84 -8.16
C SER A 85 -39.19 12.38 -6.72
N SER A 86 -38.74 13.63 -6.49
CA SER A 86 -38.54 14.18 -5.13
C SER A 86 -39.87 14.49 -4.39
N ARG A 87 -40.78 13.51 -4.36
CA ARG A 87 -41.96 13.57 -3.51
C ARG A 87 -41.66 13.01 -2.13
N ASP A 88 -42.24 13.57 -1.08
CA ASP A 88 -42.12 13.09 0.29
C ASP A 88 -40.67 13.01 0.82
N ASP A 89 -39.80 13.95 0.42
CA ASP A 89 -38.39 14.01 0.85
C ASP A 89 -37.59 12.75 0.47
N ARG A 90 -37.98 12.08 -0.62
CA ARG A 90 -37.32 10.84 -1.11
C ARG A 90 -36.98 10.98 -2.59
N LEU A 91 -35.82 10.40 -2.96
CA LEU A 91 -35.42 10.17 -4.36
C LEU A 91 -35.37 8.68 -4.66
N ARG A 92 -35.79 8.31 -5.86
CA ARG A 92 -35.69 6.92 -6.35
C ARG A 92 -34.34 6.72 -7.04
N VAL A 93 -33.72 5.58 -6.75
CA VAL A 93 -32.45 5.17 -7.35
C VAL A 93 -32.66 3.82 -8.02
N HIS A 94 -32.47 3.81 -9.31
CA HIS A 94 -32.59 2.63 -10.16
C HIS A 94 -31.23 2.01 -10.42
N TRP A 95 -31.10 0.73 -10.16
CA TRP A 95 -29.92 -0.07 -10.44
C TRP A 95 -30.25 -1.02 -11.58
N THR A 96 -29.54 -0.93 -12.70
CA THR A 96 -29.76 -1.74 -13.88
C THR A 96 -28.51 -2.53 -14.22
N SER A 97 -28.65 -3.87 -14.37
CA SER A 97 -27.58 -4.76 -14.81
C SER A 97 -28.16 -5.78 -15.78
N GLY A 98 -27.98 -5.57 -17.06
CA GLY A 98 -28.65 -6.32 -18.10
C GLY A 98 -30.18 -6.24 -17.95
N THR A 99 -30.84 -7.36 -17.75
CA THR A 99 -32.31 -7.43 -17.53
C THR A 99 -32.74 -7.25 -16.08
N ARG A 100 -31.79 -7.26 -15.14
CA ARG A 100 -32.05 -7.08 -13.70
C ARG A 100 -32.19 -5.61 -13.37
N ARG A 101 -33.29 -5.25 -12.72
CA ARG A 101 -33.54 -3.91 -12.19
C ARG A 101 -33.88 -4.02 -10.70
N SER A 102 -33.29 -3.15 -9.91
CA SER A 102 -33.64 -2.98 -8.51
C SER A 102 -33.87 -1.51 -8.20
N LEU A 103 -34.72 -1.25 -7.21
CA LEU A 103 -35.08 0.09 -6.77
C LEU A 103 -34.65 0.26 -5.33
N THR A 104 -33.93 1.33 -5.07
CA THR A 104 -33.63 1.80 -3.71
C THR A 104 -34.07 3.26 -3.58
N GLY A 105 -33.95 3.85 -2.41
CA GLY A 105 -34.29 5.24 -2.21
C GLY A 105 -33.32 5.95 -1.28
N VAL A 106 -33.09 7.23 -1.52
CA VAL A 106 -32.34 8.13 -0.66
C VAL A 106 -33.34 8.95 0.17
N TRP A 107 -33.17 8.96 1.49
CA TRP A 107 -34.05 9.66 2.44
C TRP A 107 -33.28 10.00 3.73
N PRO A 108 -33.50 11.14 4.37
CA PRO A 108 -34.26 12.31 3.87
C PRO A 108 -33.39 13.18 2.94
N VAL A 109 -33.97 13.66 1.84
CA VAL A 109 -33.27 14.45 0.81
C VAL A 109 -32.98 15.87 1.30
N SER A 110 -33.85 16.42 2.14
CA SER A 110 -33.71 17.75 2.71
C SER A 110 -32.41 17.95 3.49
N GLN A 111 -31.92 16.91 4.18
CA GLN A 111 -30.64 17.01 4.88
C GLN A 111 -29.45 17.15 3.92
N TYR A 112 -29.51 16.58 2.72
CA TYR A 112 -28.42 16.70 1.73
C TYR A 112 -28.45 18.08 1.06
N ARG A 113 -29.62 18.69 0.88
CA ARG A 113 -29.73 20.09 0.47
C ARG A 113 -29.14 21.03 1.52
N GLN A 114 -29.45 20.80 2.80
CA GLN A 114 -28.87 21.58 3.89
C GLN A 114 -27.33 21.40 3.96
N ALA A 115 -26.83 20.17 3.81
CA ALA A 115 -25.38 19.91 3.78
C ALA A 115 -24.70 20.58 2.59
N ALA A 116 -25.33 20.58 1.39
CA ALA A 116 -24.83 21.25 0.22
C ALA A 116 -24.76 22.78 0.42
N HIS A 117 -25.82 23.37 0.97
CA HIS A 117 -25.85 24.78 1.33
C HIS A 117 -24.72 25.15 2.32
N GLN A 118 -24.51 24.34 3.35
CA GLN A 118 -23.40 24.53 4.29
C GLN A 118 -22.04 24.41 3.62
N ALA A 119 -21.85 23.44 2.72
CA ALA A 119 -20.59 23.25 2.00
C ALA A 119 -20.25 24.45 1.09
N VAL A 120 -21.26 25.09 0.50
CA VAL A 120 -21.07 26.32 -0.30
C VAL A 120 -20.80 27.52 0.62
N THR A 121 -21.53 27.64 1.72
CA THR A 121 -21.41 28.79 2.63
C THR A 121 -20.09 28.80 3.40
N LEU A 122 -19.60 27.64 3.80
CA LEU A 122 -18.40 27.46 4.65
C LEU A 122 -17.16 26.97 3.92
N GLY A 123 -17.28 26.56 2.66
CA GLY A 123 -16.23 25.88 1.93
C GLY A 123 -15.85 26.47 0.58
N PRO A 124 -14.96 25.83 -0.16
CA PRO A 124 -14.49 26.25 -1.48
C PRO A 124 -15.48 25.93 -2.61
N VAL A 125 -16.61 25.27 -2.32
CA VAL A 125 -17.60 24.86 -3.32
C VAL A 125 -18.44 26.07 -3.71
N LYS A 126 -18.63 26.29 -5.02
CA LYS A 126 -19.40 27.44 -5.55
C LYS A 126 -20.78 27.06 -6.06
N ASP A 127 -21.02 25.80 -6.35
CA ASP A 127 -22.25 25.29 -6.96
C ASP A 127 -22.99 24.37 -5.98
N GLU A 128 -24.10 24.89 -5.42
CA GLU A 128 -24.92 24.19 -4.44
C GLU A 128 -25.64 22.98 -5.06
N GLU A 129 -26.13 23.11 -6.29
CA GLU A 129 -26.83 21.99 -6.96
C GLU A 129 -25.86 20.85 -7.27
N MET A 130 -24.63 21.15 -7.66
CA MET A 130 -23.59 20.18 -7.85
C MET A 130 -23.23 19.45 -6.53
N ALA A 131 -23.02 20.20 -5.46
CA ALA A 131 -22.76 19.64 -4.14
C ALA A 131 -23.90 18.73 -3.65
N TYR A 132 -25.13 19.17 -3.87
CA TYR A 132 -26.32 18.38 -3.56
C TYR A 132 -26.35 17.04 -4.32
N ARG A 133 -26.08 17.05 -5.61
CA ARG A 133 -26.04 15.82 -6.43
C ARG A 133 -24.95 14.85 -5.96
N GLU A 134 -23.78 15.35 -5.64
CA GLU A 134 -22.68 14.55 -5.10
C GLU A 134 -23.04 13.89 -3.77
N PHE A 135 -23.64 14.65 -2.83
CA PHE A 135 -24.08 14.10 -1.54
C PHE A 135 -25.18 13.04 -1.69
N VAL A 136 -26.14 13.26 -2.59
CA VAL A 136 -27.18 12.27 -2.89
C VAL A 136 -26.59 11.01 -3.52
N LEU A 137 -25.63 11.13 -4.43
CA LEU A 137 -24.93 9.98 -5.02
C LEU A 137 -24.19 9.16 -3.95
N ALA A 138 -23.45 9.84 -3.08
CA ALA A 138 -22.74 9.18 -1.98
C ALA A 138 -23.72 8.47 -1.01
N ALA A 139 -24.85 9.10 -0.70
CA ALA A 139 -25.90 8.50 0.11
C ALA A 139 -26.56 7.29 -0.57
N ALA A 140 -26.83 7.37 -1.88
CA ALA A 140 -27.36 6.25 -2.68
C ALA A 140 -26.44 5.04 -2.63
N CYS A 141 -25.13 5.27 -2.77
CA CYS A 141 -24.11 4.23 -2.64
C CYS A 141 -24.12 3.60 -1.24
N ALA A 142 -24.19 4.41 -0.17
CA ALA A 142 -24.24 3.93 1.20
C ALA A 142 -25.50 3.08 1.48
N ASP A 143 -26.67 3.57 1.08
CA ASP A 143 -27.95 2.88 1.31
C ASP A 143 -28.05 1.59 0.50
N SER A 144 -27.35 1.49 -0.63
CA SER A 144 -27.28 0.30 -1.47
C SER A 144 -26.14 -0.66 -1.09
N ARG A 145 -25.41 -0.37 -0.01
CA ARG A 145 -24.29 -1.19 0.48
C ARG A 145 -23.17 -1.37 -0.55
N VAL A 146 -22.88 -0.30 -1.28
CA VAL A 146 -21.70 -0.21 -2.14
C VAL A 146 -20.47 -0.07 -1.24
N ASP A 147 -19.40 -0.79 -1.56
CA ASP A 147 -18.17 -0.75 -0.77
C ASP A 147 -17.40 0.56 -0.97
N ALA A 148 -17.37 1.08 -2.19
CA ALA A 148 -16.77 2.37 -2.48
C ALA A 148 -17.44 3.10 -3.65
N LEU A 149 -17.54 4.43 -3.54
CA LEU A 149 -17.83 5.36 -4.63
C LEU A 149 -16.50 5.87 -5.18
N VAL A 150 -16.19 5.50 -6.40
CA VAL A 150 -14.95 5.91 -7.07
C VAL A 150 -15.19 7.27 -7.72
N THR A 151 -14.48 8.31 -7.29
CA THR A 151 -14.67 9.69 -7.73
C THR A 151 -13.41 10.52 -7.50
N ASP A 152 -13.19 11.56 -8.32
CA ASP A 152 -12.19 12.61 -8.08
C ASP A 152 -12.82 13.89 -7.52
N SER A 153 -14.08 13.84 -7.04
CA SER A 153 -14.72 14.99 -6.39
C SER A 153 -13.95 15.41 -5.14
N ALA A 154 -13.34 16.60 -5.18
CA ALA A 154 -12.64 17.17 -4.04
C ALA A 154 -13.57 17.36 -2.82
N LEU A 155 -14.86 17.65 -3.06
CA LEU A 155 -15.87 17.79 -2.03
C LEU A 155 -16.06 16.47 -1.26
N LEU A 156 -16.31 15.38 -1.98
CA LEU A 156 -16.57 14.08 -1.36
C LEU A 156 -15.31 13.49 -0.70
N LEU A 157 -14.15 13.64 -1.35
CA LEU A 157 -12.87 13.17 -0.83
C LEU A 157 -12.43 13.93 0.43
N GLY A 158 -12.84 15.20 0.57
CA GLY A 158 -12.63 16.01 1.77
C GLY A 158 -13.49 15.55 2.97
N ARG A 159 -14.47 14.65 2.74
CA ARG A 159 -15.37 14.10 3.77
C ARG A 159 -16.02 15.15 4.67
N PRO A 160 -16.73 16.15 4.10
CA PRO A 160 -17.43 17.14 4.91
C PRO A 160 -18.51 16.45 5.77
N PRO A 161 -18.94 17.11 6.86
CA PRO A 161 -20.05 16.60 7.69
C PRO A 161 -21.28 16.28 6.84
N GLY A 162 -21.91 15.13 7.09
CA GLY A 162 -23.09 14.66 6.35
C GLY A 162 -22.81 13.80 5.13
N VAL A 163 -21.54 13.64 4.69
CA VAL A 163 -21.19 12.68 3.63
C VAL A 163 -21.34 11.27 4.18
N ARG A 164 -22.20 10.48 3.52
CA ARG A 164 -22.37 9.05 3.75
C ARG A 164 -21.63 8.27 2.66
N GLY A 165 -21.36 7.00 2.93
CA GLY A 165 -20.65 6.14 2.00
C GLY A 165 -19.12 6.27 2.10
N ASN A 166 -18.44 5.73 1.12
CA ASN A 166 -16.98 5.64 1.10
C ASN A 166 -16.43 6.17 -0.23
N PRO A 167 -16.36 7.50 -0.41
CA PRO A 167 -15.75 8.07 -1.61
C PRO A 167 -14.22 7.85 -1.58
N VAL A 168 -13.69 7.36 -2.70
CA VAL A 168 -12.26 7.09 -2.89
C VAL A 168 -11.82 7.47 -4.30
N PRO A 169 -10.58 7.93 -4.49
CA PRO A 169 -10.04 8.16 -5.83
C PRO A 169 -9.78 6.84 -6.57
N PRO A 170 -9.72 6.83 -7.92
CA PRO A 170 -9.53 5.64 -8.73
C PRO A 170 -8.35 4.76 -8.34
N VAL A 171 -7.20 5.36 -8.00
CA VAL A 171 -6.00 4.63 -7.56
C VAL A 171 -6.23 3.86 -6.26
N VAL A 172 -6.96 4.43 -5.31
CA VAL A 172 -7.30 3.75 -4.04
C VAL A 172 -8.34 2.65 -4.27
N ALA A 173 -9.29 2.86 -5.18
CA ALA A 173 -10.24 1.83 -5.58
C ALA A 173 -9.53 0.62 -6.20
N LEU A 174 -8.55 0.86 -7.09
CA LEU A 174 -7.73 -0.20 -7.70
C LEU A 174 -6.86 -0.93 -6.68
N ALA A 175 -6.25 -0.22 -5.75
CA ALA A 175 -5.48 -0.83 -4.66
C ALA A 175 -6.35 -1.77 -3.82
N SER A 176 -7.56 -1.32 -3.47
CA SER A 176 -8.54 -2.11 -2.71
C SER A 176 -9.07 -3.30 -3.50
N LEU A 177 -9.37 -3.10 -4.80
CA LEU A 177 -9.77 -4.17 -5.72
C LEU A 177 -8.66 -5.22 -5.85
N GLY A 178 -7.43 -4.79 -6.07
CA GLY A 178 -6.28 -5.69 -6.18
C GLY A 178 -6.05 -6.49 -4.89
N LEU A 179 -6.13 -5.85 -3.71
CA LEU A 179 -6.05 -6.54 -2.43
C LEU A 179 -7.18 -7.58 -2.30
N PHE A 180 -8.42 -7.19 -2.59
CA PHE A 180 -9.59 -8.07 -2.52
C PHE A 180 -9.42 -9.34 -3.37
N LEU A 181 -8.97 -9.19 -4.61
CA LEU A 181 -8.73 -10.31 -5.52
C LEU A 181 -7.59 -11.21 -5.02
N ARG A 182 -6.44 -10.62 -4.67
CA ARG A 182 -5.26 -11.39 -4.18
C ARG A 182 -5.55 -12.20 -2.93
N LEU A 183 -6.33 -11.65 -2.00
CA LEU A 183 -6.73 -12.34 -0.79
C LEU A 183 -7.62 -13.57 -1.10
N ARG A 184 -8.33 -13.57 -2.21
CA ARG A 184 -9.12 -14.70 -2.72
C ARG A 184 -8.31 -15.68 -3.58
N GLY A 185 -7.01 -15.42 -3.76
CA GLY A 185 -6.16 -16.23 -4.63
C GLY A 185 -6.39 -15.95 -6.11
N ASP A 186 -6.99 -14.80 -6.40
CA ASP A 186 -7.29 -14.34 -7.73
C ASP A 186 -6.30 -13.24 -8.13
N PHE A 187 -5.54 -13.45 -9.20
CA PHE A 187 -4.45 -12.57 -9.63
C PHE A 187 -4.73 -11.98 -11.01
N HIS A 188 -5.99 -11.64 -11.28
CA HIS A 188 -6.35 -10.93 -12.50
C HIS A 188 -5.77 -9.51 -12.48
N VAL A 189 -5.21 -9.12 -13.60
CA VAL A 189 -4.77 -7.73 -13.88
C VAL A 189 -5.74 -7.02 -14.82
N SER A 190 -6.61 -7.77 -15.48
CA SER A 190 -7.84 -7.36 -16.14
C SER A 190 -8.81 -8.54 -16.17
N ARG A 191 -10.04 -8.36 -16.67
CA ARG A 191 -11.01 -9.45 -16.81
C ARG A 191 -10.45 -10.69 -17.51
N ASP A 192 -9.66 -10.47 -18.56
CA ASP A 192 -9.24 -11.52 -19.49
C ASP A 192 -7.78 -11.95 -19.26
N LEU A 193 -7.03 -11.24 -18.40
CA LEU A 193 -5.63 -11.54 -18.12
C LEU A 193 -5.41 -11.86 -16.64
N ARG A 194 -5.05 -13.11 -16.39
CA ARG A 194 -4.70 -13.61 -15.07
C ARG A 194 -3.24 -14.04 -15.03
N LEU A 195 -2.54 -13.60 -14.01
CA LEU A 195 -1.20 -14.08 -13.67
C LEU A 195 -1.28 -15.22 -12.66
N ASP A 196 -0.22 -16.01 -12.51
CA ASP A 196 -0.07 -16.82 -11.32
C ASP A 196 0.39 -15.98 -10.12
N ARG A 197 0.23 -16.52 -8.91
CA ARG A 197 0.60 -15.82 -7.68
C ARG A 197 2.08 -15.41 -7.64
N GLY A 198 2.96 -16.31 -8.08
CA GLY A 198 4.41 -16.08 -8.09
C GLY A 198 4.77 -14.96 -9.06
N MET A 199 4.19 -15.00 -10.26
CA MET A 199 4.41 -13.97 -11.28
C MET A 199 3.90 -12.60 -10.83
N PHE A 200 2.70 -12.51 -10.24
CA PHE A 200 2.16 -11.24 -9.75
C PHE A 200 3.07 -10.60 -8.68
N TYR A 201 3.37 -11.34 -7.60
CA TYR A 201 4.21 -10.79 -6.53
C TYR A 201 5.67 -10.61 -6.95
N GLY A 202 6.16 -11.47 -7.85
CA GLY A 202 7.47 -11.32 -8.47
C GLY A 202 7.57 -9.99 -9.22
N LEU A 203 6.65 -9.72 -10.16
CA LEU A 203 6.60 -8.45 -10.89
C LEU A 203 6.44 -7.26 -9.93
N ALA A 204 5.55 -7.36 -8.94
CA ALA A 204 5.38 -6.31 -7.94
C ALA A 204 6.68 -6.02 -7.17
N ALA A 205 7.44 -7.06 -6.79
CA ALA A 205 8.73 -6.89 -6.13
C ALA A 205 9.77 -6.23 -7.05
N TRP A 206 9.85 -6.63 -8.31
CA TRP A 206 10.73 -5.99 -9.29
C TRP A 206 10.35 -4.53 -9.54
N GLU A 207 9.07 -4.20 -9.59
CA GLU A 207 8.59 -2.82 -9.72
C GLU A 207 8.89 -1.97 -8.49
N LEU A 208 8.86 -2.55 -7.30
CA LEU A 208 9.14 -1.86 -6.04
C LEU A 208 10.64 -1.58 -5.86
N VAL A 209 11.50 -2.51 -6.32
CA VAL A 209 12.97 -2.38 -6.23
C VAL A 209 13.62 -2.49 -7.62
N PRO A 210 13.42 -1.53 -8.53
CA PRO A 210 13.86 -1.63 -9.94
C PRO A 210 15.38 -1.76 -10.10
N GLN A 211 16.19 -1.30 -9.15
CA GLN A 211 17.64 -1.51 -9.19
C GLN A 211 18.02 -3.00 -9.10
N ALA A 212 17.11 -3.84 -8.64
CA ALA A 212 17.34 -5.28 -8.59
C ALA A 212 17.57 -5.89 -9.97
N TRP A 213 16.96 -5.36 -11.06
CA TRP A 213 17.19 -5.85 -12.41
C TRP A 213 18.69 -5.87 -12.76
N ARG A 214 19.35 -4.73 -12.59
CA ARG A 214 20.80 -4.63 -12.78
C ARG A 214 21.56 -5.48 -11.77
N TYR A 215 21.20 -5.32 -10.49
CA TYR A 215 21.94 -5.88 -9.37
C TYR A 215 21.97 -7.42 -9.38
N VAL A 216 20.84 -8.09 -9.61
CA VAL A 216 20.76 -9.56 -9.64
C VAL A 216 21.52 -10.14 -10.82
N ASN A 217 21.41 -9.51 -11.99
CA ASN A 217 22.16 -9.93 -13.18
C ASN A 217 23.67 -9.73 -12.98
N ALA A 218 24.10 -8.61 -12.40
CA ALA A 218 25.50 -8.37 -12.05
C ALA A 218 26.01 -9.41 -11.03
N CYS A 219 25.23 -9.73 -10.00
CA CYS A 219 25.56 -10.78 -9.02
C CYS A 219 25.70 -12.15 -9.70
N ARG A 220 24.84 -12.49 -10.66
CA ARG A 220 24.93 -13.75 -11.42
C ARG A 220 26.23 -13.83 -12.20
N SER A 221 26.53 -12.81 -12.98
CA SER A 221 27.74 -12.74 -13.80
C SER A 221 29.01 -12.73 -12.95
N ALA A 222 29.04 -11.94 -11.88
CA ALA A 222 30.15 -11.91 -10.92
C ALA A 222 30.34 -13.28 -10.25
N GLY A 223 29.26 -13.96 -9.88
CA GLY A 223 29.29 -15.31 -9.32
C GLY A 223 29.93 -16.32 -10.24
N GLN A 224 29.59 -16.26 -11.53
CA GLN A 224 30.21 -17.09 -12.57
C GLN A 224 31.71 -16.79 -12.73
N ALA A 225 32.09 -15.49 -12.78
CA ALA A 225 33.49 -15.08 -12.92
C ALA A 225 34.40 -15.55 -11.77
N ILE A 226 33.84 -15.56 -10.54
CA ILE A 226 34.58 -15.86 -9.31
C ILE A 226 34.42 -17.33 -8.89
N GLY A 227 33.54 -18.10 -9.56
CA GLY A 227 33.22 -19.49 -9.20
C GLY A 227 32.46 -19.57 -7.85
N ARG A 228 31.56 -18.61 -7.58
CA ARG A 228 30.79 -18.54 -6.33
C ARG A 228 29.31 -18.29 -6.57
N ASP A 229 28.51 -19.33 -6.59
CA ASP A 229 27.03 -19.26 -6.73
C ASP A 229 26.35 -18.43 -5.64
N ALA A 230 27.01 -18.28 -4.47
CA ALA A 230 26.48 -17.48 -3.36
C ALA A 230 26.12 -16.03 -3.76
N PHE A 231 26.83 -15.42 -4.73
CA PHE A 231 26.49 -14.08 -5.22
C PHE A 231 25.10 -14.04 -5.82
N TRP A 232 24.82 -14.95 -6.76
CA TRP A 232 23.52 -15.00 -7.39
C TRP A 232 22.40 -15.29 -6.40
N MET A 233 22.60 -16.28 -5.52
CA MET A 233 21.64 -16.66 -4.50
C MET A 233 21.31 -15.47 -3.56
N LEU A 234 22.32 -14.70 -3.14
CA LEU A 234 22.14 -13.54 -2.29
C LEU A 234 21.49 -12.37 -3.03
N GLY A 235 21.89 -12.10 -4.29
CA GLY A 235 21.27 -11.06 -5.11
C GLY A 235 19.79 -11.34 -5.32
N ARG A 236 19.44 -12.57 -5.70
CA ARG A 236 18.04 -13.02 -5.87
C ARG A 236 17.25 -13.00 -4.57
N ALA A 237 17.89 -13.30 -3.44
CA ALA A 237 17.23 -13.29 -2.13
C ALA A 237 16.64 -11.92 -1.76
N VAL A 238 17.16 -10.80 -2.30
CA VAL A 238 16.57 -9.46 -2.08
C VAL A 238 15.16 -9.43 -2.66
N VAL A 239 14.98 -9.83 -3.91
CA VAL A 239 13.69 -9.83 -4.60
C VAL A 239 12.71 -10.82 -3.95
N GLU A 240 13.16 -12.05 -3.67
CA GLU A 240 12.33 -13.07 -3.04
C GLU A 240 11.82 -12.64 -1.65
N ARG A 241 12.63 -11.87 -0.91
CA ARG A 241 12.23 -11.33 0.39
C ARG A 241 11.22 -10.19 0.22
N MET A 242 11.40 -9.32 -0.77
CA MET A 242 10.41 -8.27 -1.07
C MET A 242 9.07 -8.88 -1.52
N GLU A 243 9.10 -9.95 -2.32
CA GLU A 243 7.90 -10.73 -2.69
C GLU A 243 7.17 -11.24 -1.45
N ARG A 244 7.89 -11.86 -0.50
CA ARG A 244 7.31 -12.37 0.75
C ARG A 244 6.81 -11.24 1.66
N ALA A 245 7.51 -10.10 1.70
CA ALA A 245 7.08 -8.92 2.44
C ALA A 245 5.76 -8.36 1.88
N LEU A 246 5.60 -8.29 0.55
CA LEU A 246 4.35 -7.87 -0.09
C LEU A 246 3.19 -8.83 0.25
N ARG A 247 3.44 -10.13 0.30
CA ARG A 247 2.43 -11.12 0.73
C ARG A 247 2.05 -10.95 2.20
N ALA A 248 3.01 -10.70 3.07
CA ALA A 248 2.77 -10.45 4.49
C ALA A 248 1.97 -9.14 4.67
N ARG A 249 2.31 -8.07 3.93
CA ARG A 249 1.57 -6.80 3.90
C ARG A 249 0.09 -7.02 3.53
N ASP A 250 -0.19 -7.76 2.47
CA ASP A 250 -1.57 -7.98 2.03
C ASP A 250 -2.38 -8.73 3.11
N ARG A 251 -1.77 -9.72 3.79
CA ARG A 251 -2.41 -10.44 4.90
C ARG A 251 -2.61 -9.56 6.13
N LEU A 252 -1.66 -8.67 6.41
CA LEU A 252 -1.81 -7.68 7.46
C LEU A 252 -2.99 -6.75 7.15
N HIS A 253 -3.05 -6.18 5.94
CA HIS A 253 -4.16 -5.32 5.54
C HIS A 253 -5.52 -6.03 5.58
N GLU A 254 -5.59 -7.33 5.32
CA GLU A 254 -6.82 -8.11 5.48
C GLU A 254 -7.44 -7.93 6.87
N GLN A 255 -6.59 -7.91 7.93
CA GLN A 255 -7.05 -7.79 9.30
C GLN A 255 -7.69 -6.43 9.62
N PHE A 256 -7.39 -5.41 8.81
CA PHE A 256 -7.97 -4.07 8.94
C PHE A 256 -9.19 -3.84 8.03
N GLN A 257 -9.47 -4.75 7.10
CA GLN A 257 -10.64 -4.69 6.22
C GLN A 257 -11.85 -5.48 6.75
N VAL A 258 -11.71 -6.17 7.86
CA VAL A 258 -12.77 -6.89 8.55
C VAL A 258 -13.08 -6.24 9.91
N PRO A 259 -14.20 -6.58 10.58
CA PRO A 259 -14.46 -6.10 11.93
C PRO A 259 -13.30 -6.42 12.87
N GLN A 260 -12.76 -5.38 13.51
CA GLN A 260 -11.55 -5.49 14.32
C GLN A 260 -11.86 -6.08 15.71
N SER A 261 -10.99 -6.96 16.18
CA SER A 261 -11.09 -7.70 17.45
C SER A 261 -9.67 -8.00 17.97
N HIS A 262 -9.57 -8.64 19.11
CA HIS A 262 -8.29 -9.15 19.61
C HIS A 262 -7.66 -10.17 18.65
N ASP A 263 -8.47 -11.06 18.07
CA ASP A 263 -7.96 -12.06 17.13
C ASP A 263 -7.36 -11.41 15.88
N THR A 264 -8.04 -10.39 15.33
CA THR A 264 -7.49 -9.64 14.17
C THR A 264 -6.28 -8.80 14.53
N ALA A 265 -6.15 -8.34 15.78
CA ALA A 265 -4.97 -7.64 16.26
C ALA A 265 -3.77 -8.59 16.39
N ASP A 266 -3.98 -9.80 16.89
CA ASP A 266 -2.97 -10.84 17.01
C ASP A 266 -2.47 -11.31 15.63
N GLU A 267 -3.39 -11.59 14.72
CA GLU A 267 -3.06 -11.92 13.33
C GLU A 267 -2.30 -10.79 12.62
N ALA A 268 -2.69 -9.53 12.85
CA ALA A 268 -1.97 -8.37 12.30
C ALA A 268 -0.53 -8.31 12.81
N LEU A 269 -0.32 -8.58 14.10
CA LEU A 269 1.01 -8.67 14.70
C LEU A 269 1.84 -9.79 14.06
N PHE A 270 1.27 -10.98 13.90
CA PHE A 270 1.96 -12.11 13.26
C PHE A 270 2.45 -11.73 11.84
N TYR A 271 1.62 -11.09 11.02
CA TYR A 271 2.03 -10.68 9.69
C TYR A 271 3.01 -9.51 9.69
N LEU A 272 2.95 -8.61 10.68
CA LEU A 272 3.96 -7.57 10.87
C LEU A 272 5.34 -8.20 11.17
N ASP A 273 5.41 -9.15 12.08
CA ASP A 273 6.65 -9.87 12.40
C ASP A 273 7.24 -10.55 11.16
N MET A 274 6.41 -11.25 10.40
CA MET A 274 6.83 -11.87 9.14
C MET A 274 7.38 -10.86 8.15
N LEU A 275 6.75 -9.70 8.02
CA LEU A 275 7.18 -8.62 7.14
C LEU A 275 8.53 -8.06 7.58
N LEU A 276 8.70 -7.74 8.87
CA LEU A 276 9.94 -7.20 9.42
C LEU A 276 11.13 -8.16 9.24
N VAL A 277 10.91 -9.47 9.42
CA VAL A 277 11.95 -10.50 9.18
C VAL A 277 12.37 -10.53 7.71
N GLN A 278 11.41 -10.41 6.77
CA GLN A 278 11.75 -10.38 5.35
C GLN A 278 12.52 -9.10 4.97
N LEU A 279 12.06 -7.93 5.44
CA LEU A 279 12.72 -6.65 5.16
C LEU A 279 14.14 -6.61 5.74
N SER A 280 14.33 -7.02 6.99
CA SER A 280 15.67 -7.12 7.61
C SER A 280 16.60 -8.04 6.81
N GLY A 281 16.08 -9.20 6.39
CA GLY A 281 16.87 -10.14 5.60
C GLY A 281 17.22 -9.62 4.20
N ALA A 282 16.44 -8.71 3.61
CA ALA A 282 16.80 -8.08 2.33
C ALA A 282 18.03 -7.17 2.49
N PHE A 283 18.08 -6.36 3.55
CA PHE A 283 19.30 -5.59 3.91
C PHE A 283 20.50 -6.49 4.12
N ASP A 284 20.35 -7.57 4.91
CA ASP A 284 21.44 -8.52 5.18
C ASP A 284 21.95 -9.18 3.90
N ALA A 285 21.09 -9.48 2.93
CA ALA A 285 21.50 -10.08 1.66
C ALA A 285 22.46 -9.15 0.89
N ILE A 286 22.16 -7.86 0.83
CA ILE A 286 23.04 -6.86 0.17
C ILE A 286 24.37 -6.73 0.96
N ALA A 287 24.34 -6.69 2.30
CA ALA A 287 25.54 -6.65 3.12
C ALA A 287 26.48 -7.84 2.84
N ARG A 288 25.90 -9.03 2.68
CA ARG A 288 26.66 -10.26 2.38
C ARG A 288 27.25 -10.26 0.98
N VAL A 289 26.55 -9.73 -0.01
CA VAL A 289 27.11 -9.53 -1.36
C VAL A 289 28.27 -8.58 -1.31
N ALA A 290 28.15 -7.43 -0.65
CA ALA A 290 29.23 -6.46 -0.47
C ALA A 290 30.42 -7.08 0.25
N HIS A 291 30.20 -7.85 1.33
CA HIS A 291 31.26 -8.54 2.06
C HIS A 291 32.06 -9.47 1.17
N LEU A 292 31.39 -10.31 0.40
CA LEU A 292 32.04 -11.26 -0.52
C LEU A 292 32.75 -10.54 -1.66
N GLY A 293 32.13 -9.51 -2.23
CA GLY A 293 32.64 -8.79 -3.40
C GLY A 293 33.89 -7.98 -3.11
N PHE A 294 33.92 -7.31 -1.96
CA PHE A 294 35.06 -6.54 -1.52
C PHE A 294 36.10 -7.37 -0.76
N GLY A 295 35.87 -8.67 -0.56
CA GLY A 295 36.80 -9.56 0.11
C GLY A 295 37.09 -9.17 1.57
N LEU A 296 36.06 -8.69 2.29
CA LEU A 296 36.22 -8.26 3.69
C LEU A 296 36.53 -9.46 4.61
N ASN A 297 37.25 -9.18 5.69
CA ASN A 297 37.65 -10.20 6.64
C ASN A 297 36.48 -10.75 7.47
N GLY A 298 36.56 -12.03 7.80
CA GLY A 298 35.56 -12.72 8.65
C GLY A 298 34.55 -13.53 7.85
N ARG A 299 33.53 -14.02 8.55
CA ARG A 299 32.46 -14.85 7.93
C ARG A 299 31.41 -13.95 7.29
N TYR A 300 31.17 -14.09 5.99
CA TYR A 300 30.16 -13.28 5.27
C TYR A 300 28.76 -13.36 5.87
N ARG A 301 28.41 -14.47 6.56
CA ARG A 301 27.12 -14.62 7.25
C ARG A 301 26.94 -13.67 8.43
N GLN A 302 28.02 -13.09 8.94
CA GLN A 302 28.03 -12.07 10.02
C GLN A 302 28.01 -10.64 9.49
N ALA A 303 28.07 -10.47 8.15
CA ALA A 303 27.96 -9.15 7.54
C ALA A 303 26.58 -8.56 7.83
N SER A 304 26.56 -7.38 8.43
CA SER A 304 25.33 -6.66 8.77
C SER A 304 25.62 -5.16 8.84
N TRP A 305 24.69 -4.37 8.32
CA TRP A 305 24.75 -2.91 8.36
C TRP A 305 24.72 -2.34 9.79
N ARG A 306 24.27 -3.09 10.78
CA ARG A 306 24.28 -2.70 12.20
C ARG A 306 25.60 -3.00 12.90
N HIS A 307 26.45 -3.84 12.34
CA HIS A 307 27.71 -4.24 12.97
C HIS A 307 28.81 -3.20 12.72
N LEU A 308 29.15 -2.40 13.73
CA LEU A 308 30.11 -1.29 13.63
C LEU A 308 31.45 -1.71 13.04
N GLY A 309 32.03 -2.83 13.52
CA GLY A 309 33.32 -3.33 13.04
C GLY A 309 33.29 -3.73 11.56
N TRP A 310 32.18 -4.26 11.09
CA TRP A 310 31.99 -4.59 9.67
C TRP A 310 31.84 -3.31 8.83
N ARG A 311 31.04 -2.33 9.28
CA ARG A 311 30.91 -1.03 8.60
C ARG A 311 32.26 -0.30 8.51
N ALA A 312 33.07 -0.33 9.56
CA ALA A 312 34.39 0.25 9.56
C ALA A 312 35.34 -0.41 8.54
N GLN A 313 35.23 -1.72 8.34
CA GLN A 313 35.97 -2.40 7.27
C GLN A 313 35.46 -1.98 5.88
N LEU A 314 34.13 -1.95 5.70
CA LEU A 314 33.51 -1.53 4.45
C LEU A 314 33.90 -0.09 4.08
N ALA A 315 33.89 0.83 5.05
CA ALA A 315 34.25 2.23 4.82
C ALA A 315 35.66 2.45 4.28
N ARG A 316 36.61 1.56 4.59
CA ARG A 316 37.97 1.59 4.04
C ARG A 316 38.03 1.12 2.60
N THR A 317 37.12 0.25 2.19
CA THR A 317 37.16 -0.39 0.85
C THR A 317 36.14 0.22 -0.11
N ALA A 318 34.96 0.57 0.38
CA ALA A 318 33.84 1.14 -0.37
C ALA A 318 33.22 2.31 0.43
N PRO A 319 33.91 3.46 0.54
CA PRO A 319 33.46 4.58 1.40
C PRO A 319 32.10 5.12 0.99
N THR A 320 31.81 5.23 -0.29
CA THR A 320 30.52 5.72 -0.80
C THR A 320 29.37 4.82 -0.37
N LEU A 321 29.53 3.50 -0.44
CA LEU A 321 28.51 2.55 0.00
C LEU A 321 28.34 2.59 1.52
N ALA A 322 29.44 2.70 2.27
CA ALA A 322 29.38 2.81 3.73
C ALA A 322 28.70 4.12 4.19
N ALA A 323 28.91 5.22 3.46
CA ALA A 323 28.30 6.51 3.75
C ALA A 323 26.78 6.52 3.70
N LEU A 324 26.14 5.70 2.83
CA LEU A 324 24.69 5.56 2.80
C LEU A 324 24.11 5.09 4.15
N MET A 325 24.90 4.36 4.92
CA MET A 325 24.48 3.81 6.21
C MET A 325 25.09 4.57 7.39
N ALA A 326 25.51 5.82 7.17
CA ALA A 326 25.90 6.73 8.24
C ALA A 326 24.68 7.13 9.07
N ASP A 327 24.94 7.53 10.30
CA ASP A 327 23.89 7.96 11.21
C ASP A 327 23.14 9.18 10.62
N GLU A 328 21.82 9.25 10.84
CA GLU A 328 20.90 10.27 10.33
C GLU A 328 20.61 10.25 8.81
N ASN A 329 21.18 9.32 8.05
CA ASN A 329 20.79 9.12 6.65
C ASN A 329 19.45 8.39 6.55
N GLU A 330 18.72 8.72 5.50
CA GLU A 330 17.42 8.11 5.21
C GLU A 330 17.48 6.57 5.10
N GLU A 331 18.52 6.05 4.47
CA GLU A 331 18.74 4.63 4.31
C GLU A 331 19.00 3.95 5.66
N ARG A 332 19.71 4.63 6.54
CA ARG A 332 19.96 4.17 7.90
C ARG A 332 18.70 4.16 8.74
N ASP A 333 17.90 5.24 8.70
CA ASP A 333 16.63 5.32 9.42
C ASP A 333 15.67 4.20 9.04
N ALA A 334 15.54 3.90 7.75
CA ALA A 334 14.69 2.79 7.28
C ALA A 334 15.14 1.44 7.86
N LEU A 335 16.45 1.18 7.89
CA LEU A 335 16.99 -0.02 8.53
C LEU A 335 16.72 -0.04 10.03
N GLU A 336 16.90 1.08 10.74
CA GLU A 336 16.68 1.15 12.19
C GLU A 336 15.21 0.92 12.54
N LEU A 337 14.26 1.50 11.79
CA LEU A 337 12.84 1.26 11.98
C LEU A 337 12.49 -0.22 11.85
N VAL A 338 13.04 -0.91 10.83
CA VAL A 338 12.88 -2.36 10.69
C VAL A 338 13.52 -3.11 11.86
N ALA A 339 14.74 -2.73 12.24
CA ALA A 339 15.55 -3.50 13.17
C ALA A 339 15.09 -3.35 14.63
N LEU A 340 14.63 -2.16 15.03
CA LEU A 340 14.09 -1.92 16.36
C LEU A 340 12.85 -2.78 16.60
N LEU A 341 11.90 -2.76 15.66
CA LEU A 341 10.70 -3.60 15.78
C LEU A 341 11.01 -5.10 15.64
N ARG A 342 11.90 -5.49 14.73
CA ARG A 342 12.28 -6.91 14.56
C ARG A 342 12.96 -7.49 15.79
N ASN A 343 13.71 -6.70 16.57
CA ASN A 343 14.37 -7.20 17.77
C ASN A 343 13.36 -7.61 18.86
N SER A 344 12.23 -6.92 18.95
CA SER A 344 11.16 -7.26 19.89
C SER A 344 10.52 -8.63 19.59
N VAL A 345 10.59 -9.11 18.35
CA VAL A 345 10.14 -10.49 17.99
C VAL A 345 10.93 -11.57 18.77
N HIS A 346 12.16 -11.27 19.16
CA HIS A 346 13.04 -12.22 19.84
C HIS A 346 13.22 -11.95 21.35
N GLY A 347 12.81 -10.77 21.81
CA GLY A 347 12.97 -10.34 23.20
C GLY A 347 11.63 -10.25 23.91
N GLU A 348 11.19 -9.03 24.17
CA GLU A 348 9.86 -8.75 24.71
C GLU A 348 8.85 -8.65 23.57
N PRO A 349 7.89 -9.61 23.47
CA PRO A 349 6.94 -9.60 22.36
C PRO A 349 6.04 -8.36 22.46
N PHE A 350 5.69 -7.83 21.30
CA PHE A 350 4.68 -6.78 21.19
C PHE A 350 3.35 -7.25 21.74
N THR A 351 2.57 -6.32 22.29
CA THR A 351 1.23 -6.62 22.79
C THR A 351 0.18 -6.14 21.79
N PRO A 352 -0.59 -7.06 21.16
CA PRO A 352 -1.70 -6.68 20.32
C PRO A 352 -2.84 -6.14 21.19
N ILE A 353 -3.42 -5.00 20.82
CA ILE A 353 -4.48 -4.34 21.56
C ILE A 353 -5.62 -3.96 20.63
N ALA A 354 -6.84 -4.41 20.94
CA ALA A 354 -8.04 -3.91 20.31
C ALA A 354 -8.67 -2.85 21.22
N ARG A 355 -8.64 -1.57 20.84
CA ARG A 355 -9.12 -0.45 21.64
C ARG A 355 -10.34 0.21 20.99
N ARG A 356 -11.34 0.55 21.79
CA ARG A 356 -12.49 1.33 21.33
C ARG A 356 -12.18 2.83 21.39
N VAL A 357 -12.20 3.50 20.23
CA VAL A 357 -11.96 4.94 20.07
C VAL A 357 -13.13 5.52 19.28
N ALA A 358 -13.81 6.53 19.80
CA ALA A 358 -14.97 7.17 19.15
C ALA A 358 -16.03 6.17 18.64
N GLY A 359 -16.26 5.07 19.39
CA GLY A 359 -17.25 4.05 19.04
C GLY A 359 -16.76 2.96 18.07
N GLN A 360 -15.57 3.10 17.49
CA GLN A 360 -14.95 2.10 16.64
C GLN A 360 -13.85 1.34 17.37
N THR A 361 -13.70 0.05 17.09
CA THR A 361 -12.58 -0.74 17.58
C THR A 361 -11.40 -0.56 16.62
N ILE A 362 -10.24 -0.24 17.15
CA ILE A 362 -8.99 -0.05 16.40
C ILE A 362 -7.95 -1.04 16.91
N ASN A 363 -7.34 -1.77 16.00
CA ASN A 363 -6.20 -2.65 16.29
C ASN A 363 -4.92 -1.83 16.38
N LEU A 364 -4.25 -1.97 17.51
CA LEU A 364 -2.99 -1.29 17.80
C LEU A 364 -1.96 -2.31 18.29
N ILE A 365 -0.70 -2.01 18.10
CA ILE A 365 0.43 -2.77 18.61
C ILE A 365 1.18 -1.87 19.59
N GLN A 366 1.34 -2.32 20.82
CA GLN A 366 2.08 -1.57 21.85
C GLN A 366 3.56 -1.97 21.82
N LEU A 367 4.43 -0.97 21.76
CA LEU A 367 5.88 -1.15 21.87
C LEU A 367 6.33 -1.08 23.32
N PRO A 368 7.43 -1.82 23.69
CA PRO A 368 8.12 -1.64 24.94
C PRO A 368 8.62 -0.19 25.12
N ALA A 369 8.64 0.28 26.35
CA ALA A 369 9.01 1.67 26.65
C ALA A 369 10.48 1.97 26.30
N GLU A 370 11.37 1.00 26.45
CA GLU A 370 12.81 1.16 26.20
C GLU A 370 13.15 1.35 24.71
N ASP A 371 12.38 0.76 23.80
CA ASP A 371 12.56 0.90 22.35
C ASP A 371 11.95 2.21 21.81
N THR A 372 11.11 2.86 22.59
CA THR A 372 10.35 4.05 22.18
C THR A 372 11.23 5.25 21.79
N PRO A 373 12.25 5.69 22.57
CA PRO A 373 13.00 6.89 22.22
C PRO A 373 13.78 6.79 20.90
N PRO A 374 14.57 5.74 20.61
CA PRO A 374 15.27 5.63 19.34
C PRO A 374 14.32 5.47 18.16
N PHE A 375 13.18 4.80 18.36
CA PHE A 375 12.14 4.66 17.35
C PHE A 375 11.52 6.00 16.98
N LEU A 376 11.10 6.80 17.97
CA LEU A 376 10.52 8.12 17.74
C LEU A 376 11.52 9.10 17.11
N ALA A 377 12.80 9.00 17.43
CA ALA A 377 13.84 9.80 16.79
C ALA A 377 13.93 9.50 15.27
N ALA A 378 13.90 8.23 14.87
CA ALA A 378 13.91 7.84 13.47
C ALA A 378 12.64 8.28 12.75
N VAL A 379 11.47 8.10 13.36
CA VAL A 379 10.16 8.54 12.82
C VAL A 379 10.09 10.06 12.70
N GLY A 380 10.60 10.80 13.67
CA GLY A 380 10.62 12.28 13.66
C GLY A 380 11.33 12.84 12.44
N ARG A 381 12.45 12.22 12.03
CA ARG A 381 13.18 12.58 10.80
C ARG A 381 12.44 12.22 9.51
N ARG A 382 11.39 11.42 9.61
CA ARG A 382 10.65 10.82 8.48
C ARG A 382 9.21 11.30 8.36
N GLY A 383 8.87 12.49 8.78
CA GLY A 383 7.54 13.07 8.65
C GLY A 383 6.69 13.07 9.92
N GLY A 384 7.21 12.51 11.02
CA GLY A 384 6.60 12.58 12.34
C GLY A 384 5.58 11.49 12.65
N GLU A 385 5.17 11.43 13.89
CA GLU A 385 4.38 10.35 14.49
C GLU A 385 3.03 10.08 13.79
N ALA A 386 2.31 11.14 13.45
CA ALA A 386 0.99 11.02 12.85
C ALA A 386 1.01 10.34 11.47
N ALA A 387 2.02 10.64 10.65
CA ALA A 387 2.18 10.03 9.33
C ALA A 387 2.41 8.51 9.45
N TRP A 388 3.08 8.07 10.49
CA TRP A 388 3.43 6.67 10.76
C TRP A 388 2.39 5.90 11.59
N GLY A 389 1.22 6.50 11.83
CA GLY A 389 0.16 5.87 12.63
C GLY A 389 0.53 5.63 14.08
N ILE A 390 1.35 6.52 14.66
CA ILE A 390 1.83 6.39 16.04
C ILE A 390 0.94 7.18 16.99
N HIS A 391 0.54 6.51 18.07
CA HIS A 391 -0.29 7.08 19.13
C HIS A 391 0.47 7.05 20.46
N PRO A 392 0.73 8.18 21.11
CA PRO A 392 1.33 8.21 22.43
C PRO A 392 0.40 7.54 23.47
N VAL A 393 0.99 6.83 24.41
CA VAL A 393 0.26 6.26 25.54
C VAL A 393 0.36 7.24 26.72
N ALA A 394 -0.79 7.72 27.17
CA ALA A 394 -0.85 8.59 28.35
C ALA A 394 -0.69 7.75 29.65
N THR A 395 0.48 7.17 29.86
CA THR A 395 0.85 6.46 31.09
C THR A 395 2.20 6.95 31.59
N THR A 396 2.42 6.81 32.89
CA THR A 396 3.70 7.16 33.55
C THR A 396 4.90 6.35 33.01
N SER A 397 4.65 5.24 32.32
CA SER A 397 5.68 4.36 31.73
C SER A 397 6.13 4.74 30.32
N GLY A 398 5.49 5.73 29.69
CA GLY A 398 5.97 6.31 28.41
C GLY A 398 6.09 5.32 27.26
N GLY A 399 5.02 4.63 26.87
CA GLY A 399 5.01 3.76 25.70
C GLY A 399 4.33 4.41 24.49
N ILE A 400 4.44 3.78 23.32
CA ILE A 400 3.72 4.14 22.11
C ILE A 400 2.88 2.96 21.60
N ARG A 401 1.87 3.30 20.80
CA ARG A 401 1.06 2.34 20.06
C ARG A 401 1.12 2.65 18.59
N ILE A 402 1.17 1.62 17.76
CA ILE A 402 1.30 1.73 16.31
C ILE A 402 0.06 1.14 15.66
N GLU A 403 -0.51 1.85 14.68
CA GLU A 403 -1.42 1.26 13.71
C GLU A 403 -0.61 0.53 12.65
N ALA A 404 -0.60 -0.79 12.68
CA ALA A 404 0.30 -1.59 11.87
C ALA A 404 0.09 -1.41 10.36
N ASP A 405 -1.14 -1.21 9.90
CA ASP A 405 -1.45 -0.95 8.49
C ASP A 405 -0.87 0.39 8.01
N THR A 406 -1.07 1.48 8.77
CA THR A 406 -0.50 2.79 8.46
C THR A 406 1.03 2.76 8.52
N TYR A 407 1.58 2.11 9.54
CA TYR A 407 3.02 1.95 9.69
C TYR A 407 3.67 1.23 8.50
N VAL A 408 3.08 0.13 8.05
CA VAL A 408 3.62 -0.66 6.94
C VAL A 408 3.55 0.08 5.61
N GLU A 409 2.52 0.90 5.39
CA GLU A 409 2.40 1.73 4.18
C GLU A 409 3.49 2.82 4.10
N GLU A 410 4.01 3.30 5.22
CA GLU A 410 5.15 4.22 5.26
C GLU A 410 6.50 3.47 5.24
N LEU A 411 6.59 2.34 5.94
CA LEU A 411 7.83 1.57 6.07
C LEU A 411 8.28 0.95 4.74
N LEU A 412 7.35 0.32 4.01
CA LEU A 412 7.69 -0.43 2.81
C LEU A 412 8.30 0.44 1.71
N PRO A 413 7.76 1.63 1.37
CA PRO A 413 8.41 2.57 0.45
C PRO A 413 9.77 3.08 0.94
N ALA A 414 9.91 3.34 2.25
CA ALA A 414 11.17 3.79 2.83
C ALA A 414 12.26 2.72 2.67
N VAL A 415 11.93 1.47 3.00
CA VAL A 415 12.85 0.33 2.82
C VAL A 415 13.17 0.10 1.34
N ALA A 416 12.18 0.19 0.46
CA ALA A 416 12.41 0.02 -0.98
C ALA A 416 13.37 1.08 -1.54
N ARG A 417 13.23 2.36 -1.15
CA ARG A 417 14.17 3.42 -1.52
C ARG A 417 15.59 3.10 -1.03
N SER A 418 15.73 2.67 0.22
CA SER A 418 17.02 2.33 0.82
C SER A 418 17.67 1.12 0.12
N LEU A 419 16.91 0.07 -0.17
CA LEU A 419 17.41 -1.10 -0.90
C LEU A 419 17.85 -0.72 -2.33
N ASN A 420 17.07 0.13 -3.02
CA ASN A 420 17.45 0.64 -4.34
C ASN A 420 18.74 1.46 -4.28
N ALA A 421 18.90 2.35 -3.29
CA ALA A 421 20.12 3.13 -3.12
C ALA A 421 21.32 2.21 -2.84
N LEU A 422 21.17 1.25 -1.95
CA LEU A 422 22.22 0.28 -1.63
C LEU A 422 22.61 -0.57 -2.84
N MET A 423 21.64 -1.11 -3.59
CA MET A 423 21.92 -1.91 -4.79
C MET A 423 22.57 -1.08 -5.91
N ARG A 424 22.14 0.17 -6.09
CA ARG A 424 22.75 1.10 -7.06
C ARG A 424 24.21 1.41 -6.72
N THR A 425 24.50 1.68 -5.44
CA THR A 425 25.82 2.04 -4.96
C THR A 425 26.73 0.83 -4.78
N THR A 426 26.17 -0.37 -4.66
CA THR A 426 26.96 -1.60 -4.71
C THR A 426 27.30 -1.91 -6.17
N GLU A 427 28.42 -1.36 -6.63
CA GLU A 427 28.91 -1.55 -8.00
C GLU A 427 29.52 -2.93 -8.15
N VAL A 428 28.67 -3.96 -8.30
CA VAL A 428 29.08 -5.38 -8.42
C VAL A 428 30.05 -5.57 -9.59
N GLU A 429 29.91 -4.78 -10.64
CA GLU A 429 30.73 -4.76 -11.84
C GLU A 429 32.19 -4.37 -11.57
N ARG A 430 32.42 -3.66 -10.46
CA ARG A 430 33.74 -3.14 -10.04
C ARG A 430 34.34 -3.90 -8.86
N PHE A 431 33.77 -5.04 -8.51
CA PHE A 431 34.38 -5.85 -7.43
C PHE A 431 35.78 -6.29 -7.80
N PRO A 432 36.77 -6.25 -6.86
CA PRO A 432 38.19 -6.49 -7.15
C PRO A 432 38.49 -7.83 -7.82
N ARG A 433 37.61 -8.81 -7.69
CA ARG A 433 37.78 -10.16 -8.29
C ARG A 433 36.99 -10.35 -9.57
N VAL A 434 36.21 -9.38 -9.97
CA VAL A 434 35.46 -9.42 -11.24
C VAL A 434 36.32 -8.84 -12.34
N PRO A 435 36.60 -9.57 -13.42
CA PRO A 435 37.37 -9.04 -14.52
C PRO A 435 36.70 -7.80 -15.15
N PRO A 436 37.43 -6.75 -15.49
CA PRO A 436 36.87 -5.57 -16.14
C PRO A 436 36.08 -5.93 -17.40
N GLY A 437 34.89 -5.37 -17.54
CA GLY A 437 34.01 -5.61 -18.70
C GLY A 437 33.27 -6.97 -18.69
N TRP A 438 33.51 -7.83 -17.68
CA TRP A 438 32.83 -9.13 -17.58
C TRP A 438 31.32 -8.98 -17.29
N VAL A 439 30.97 -7.99 -16.49
CA VAL A 439 29.58 -7.71 -16.15
C VAL A 439 29.10 -6.50 -16.93
N THR A 440 28.15 -6.72 -17.84
CA THR A 440 27.42 -5.64 -18.48
C THR A 440 26.14 -5.38 -17.72
N PRO A 441 25.88 -4.14 -17.27
CA PRO A 441 24.62 -3.80 -16.62
C PRO A 441 23.45 -4.10 -17.56
N LEU A 442 22.58 -5.02 -17.17
CA LEU A 442 21.36 -5.32 -17.91
C LEU A 442 20.19 -4.60 -17.22
N TRP A 443 19.53 -3.74 -17.97
CA TRP A 443 18.25 -3.17 -17.62
C TRP A 443 17.16 -3.94 -18.34
N PRO A 444 15.95 -4.01 -17.79
CA PRO A 444 14.84 -4.56 -18.55
C PRO A 444 14.73 -3.75 -19.84
N SER A 445 14.66 -4.45 -20.98
CA SER A 445 14.33 -3.80 -22.24
C SER A 445 13.02 -3.04 -22.07
N THR A 446 12.97 -1.80 -22.51
CA THR A 446 11.71 -1.03 -22.55
C THR A 446 10.68 -1.70 -23.46
N ASP A 447 11.14 -2.59 -24.34
CA ASP A 447 10.35 -3.31 -25.32
C ASP A 447 9.95 -4.73 -24.88
N ALA A 448 10.57 -5.25 -23.79
CA ALA A 448 10.29 -6.60 -23.31
C ALA A 448 9.29 -6.56 -22.17
N GLU A 449 8.15 -7.14 -22.39
CA GLU A 449 7.04 -7.39 -21.46
C GLU A 449 6.16 -6.18 -21.14
N GLU A 450 5.20 -5.99 -22.00
CA GLU A 450 3.93 -5.28 -21.85
C GLU A 450 3.94 -4.24 -20.71
N PRO A 451 4.34 -2.99 -20.98
CA PRO A 451 4.37 -1.91 -19.99
C PRO A 451 3.00 -1.76 -19.29
N GLU A 452 1.93 -2.16 -19.94
CA GLU A 452 0.57 -2.16 -19.42
C GLU A 452 0.37 -3.14 -18.25
N ILE A 453 0.95 -4.37 -18.34
CA ILE A 453 0.87 -5.37 -17.25
C ILE A 453 1.63 -4.87 -16.02
N ARG A 454 2.82 -4.31 -16.22
CA ARG A 454 3.64 -3.75 -15.13
C ARG A 454 2.91 -2.61 -14.44
N ALA A 455 2.31 -1.71 -15.22
CA ALA A 455 1.52 -0.60 -14.72
C ALA A 455 0.26 -1.08 -13.97
N ALA A 456 -0.44 -2.08 -14.49
CA ALA A 456 -1.58 -2.70 -13.82
C ALA A 456 -1.17 -3.35 -12.49
N VAL A 457 -0.09 -4.12 -12.48
CA VAL A 457 0.46 -4.72 -11.25
C VAL A 457 0.83 -3.65 -10.23
N ARG A 458 1.45 -2.54 -10.64
CA ARG A 458 1.77 -1.43 -9.74
C ARG A 458 0.53 -0.84 -9.07
N LEU A 459 -0.52 -0.54 -9.84
CA LEU A 459 -1.76 0.03 -9.34
C LEU A 459 -2.51 -0.96 -8.43
N LEU A 460 -2.68 -2.19 -8.88
CA LEU A 460 -3.38 -3.23 -8.11
C LEU A 460 -2.61 -3.65 -6.85
N ALA A 461 -1.28 -3.63 -6.87
CA ALA A 461 -0.45 -3.90 -5.70
C ALA A 461 -0.24 -2.67 -4.79
N ALA A 462 -0.84 -1.52 -5.12
CA ALA A 462 -0.66 -0.26 -4.37
C ALA A 462 0.83 0.09 -4.18
N LEU A 463 1.63 -0.01 -5.23
CA LEU A 463 3.04 0.35 -5.14
C LEU A 463 3.23 1.87 -5.29
N PRO A 464 4.23 2.44 -4.62
CA PRO A 464 4.56 3.85 -4.79
C PRO A 464 4.90 4.13 -6.25
N GLN A 465 4.52 5.33 -6.73
CA GLN A 465 4.93 5.77 -8.06
C GLN A 465 6.47 5.82 -8.14
N PRO A 466 7.08 5.41 -9.27
CA PRO A 466 8.52 5.57 -9.43
C PRO A 466 8.85 7.05 -9.29
N ALA A 467 9.87 7.37 -8.50
CA ALA A 467 10.43 8.71 -8.56
C ALA A 467 10.77 8.96 -10.05
N GLN A 468 10.27 10.05 -10.61
CA GLN A 468 10.66 10.44 -11.96
C GLN A 468 12.18 10.65 -11.90
N THR A 469 12.91 9.62 -12.30
CA THR A 469 14.34 9.80 -12.59
C THR A 469 14.38 10.67 -13.83
N THR A 470 14.56 11.97 -13.61
CA THR A 470 15.05 12.85 -14.68
C THR A 470 16.30 12.17 -15.24
N PRO A 471 16.39 11.94 -16.55
CA PRO A 471 17.48 11.23 -17.20
C PRO A 471 18.84 11.86 -16.95
#